data_e0cc9c03951d3620f717999a2e006342
#
_entry.id   e0cc9c03951d3620f717999a2e006342
#
_cell.length_a   1.000
_cell.length_b   1.000
_cell.length_c   1.000
_cell.angle_alpha   90.00
_cell.angle_beta   90.00
_cell.angle_gamma   90.00
#
_symmetry.space_group_name_H-M   'P 1'
#
loop_
_entity.id
_entity.type
_entity.pdbx_description
1 polymer ?
#
loop_
_entity_poly.entity_id
_entity_poly.type
_entity_poly.pdbx_seq_one_letter_code
_entity_poly.pdbx_strand_id
1 'polypeptide(L)'
;MRKRKVKPDSVKQFRRLLATLGMKEEIVQGLPDRLADWLDADQNPQGEQGAEDNQYLLEAPAYRAANRSFKDVSELRLLKLSEADYRRLLPFVSALPEDAPLNVNTASAPVLAAMFEIDPGQAENIVDARGREGFQSKDDFTKHLTQLGSKTGNVSYAVGTRYFQVISEVSLGDRRQVLVSTLQRGKDGKIRVMARDMGQGGLPIPSTGGDDWKKDER
;
A
#
# COMPACT_ATOMS: atom_id res chain seq x y z
N MET A 1 26.75 -7.92 -5.91
CA MET A 1 25.39 -7.55 -5.45
C MET A 1 24.81 -6.56 -6.45
N ARG A 2 23.63 -6.82 -7.02
CA ARG A 2 22.95 -5.80 -7.84
C ARG A 2 22.53 -4.67 -6.92
N LYS A 3 22.97 -3.43 -7.21
CA LYS A 3 22.48 -2.24 -6.51
C LYS A 3 20.95 -2.17 -6.74
N ARG A 4 20.17 -2.14 -5.67
CA ARG A 4 18.72 -1.93 -5.77
C ARG A 4 18.51 -0.48 -6.21
N LYS A 5 17.74 -0.28 -7.26
CA LYS A 5 17.36 1.04 -7.75
C LYS A 5 15.84 1.06 -7.91
N VAL A 6 15.20 2.07 -7.37
CA VAL A 6 13.75 2.24 -7.50
C VAL A 6 13.41 2.60 -8.94
N LYS A 7 12.34 2.00 -9.47
CA LYS A 7 11.90 2.25 -10.84
C LYS A 7 11.26 3.65 -10.94
N PRO A 8 11.63 4.48 -11.92
CA PRO A 8 11.04 5.82 -12.09
C PRO A 8 9.51 5.80 -12.20
N ASP A 9 8.94 4.78 -12.85
CA ASP A 9 7.48 4.65 -12.97
C ASP A 9 6.82 4.43 -11.60
N SER A 10 7.44 3.68 -10.70
CA SER A 10 6.92 3.48 -9.34
C SER A 10 6.90 4.78 -8.54
N VAL A 11 7.92 5.64 -8.69
CA VAL A 11 7.97 6.97 -8.07
C VAL A 11 6.82 7.83 -8.60
N LYS A 12 6.59 7.83 -9.93
CA LYS A 12 5.47 8.57 -10.56
C LYS A 12 4.12 8.07 -10.09
N GLN A 13 3.92 6.76 -10.01
CA GLN A 13 2.69 6.14 -9.53
C GLN A 13 2.40 6.53 -8.08
N PHE A 14 3.41 6.52 -7.21
CA PHE A 14 3.26 6.91 -5.82
C PHE A 14 2.95 8.41 -5.70
N ARG A 15 3.62 9.26 -6.48
CA ARG A 15 3.32 10.71 -6.54
C ARG A 15 1.87 10.98 -6.95
N ARG A 16 1.35 10.26 -7.96
CA ARG A 16 -0.07 10.36 -8.34
C ARG A 16 -1.00 9.92 -7.21
N LEU A 17 -0.69 8.84 -6.52
CA LEU A 17 -1.50 8.40 -5.38
C LEU A 17 -1.61 9.50 -4.33
N LEU A 18 -0.50 10.12 -3.95
CA LEU A 18 -0.48 11.21 -2.98
C LEU A 18 -1.32 12.41 -3.46
N ALA A 19 -1.21 12.78 -4.73
CA ALA A 19 -2.01 13.84 -5.35
C ALA A 19 -3.51 13.48 -5.38
N THR A 20 -3.87 12.26 -5.78
CA THR A 20 -5.26 11.76 -5.79
C THR A 20 -5.87 11.78 -4.38
N LEU A 21 -5.06 11.50 -3.35
CA LEU A 21 -5.48 11.60 -1.95
C LEU A 21 -5.59 13.05 -1.45
N GLY A 22 -5.26 14.05 -2.29
CA GLY A 22 -5.28 15.47 -1.93
C GLY A 22 -4.28 15.80 -0.82
N MET A 23 -3.11 15.18 -0.82
CA MET A 23 -2.05 15.51 0.11
C MET A 23 -1.39 16.84 -0.27
N LYS A 24 -0.73 17.50 0.68
CA LYS A 24 -0.05 18.76 0.43
C LYS A 24 1.04 18.59 -0.63
N GLU A 25 1.23 19.60 -1.47
CA GLU A 25 2.21 19.58 -2.57
C GLU A 25 3.62 19.23 -2.11
N GLU A 26 4.04 19.71 -0.96
CA GLU A 26 5.33 19.38 -0.34
C GLU A 26 5.49 17.87 -0.12
N ILE A 27 4.41 17.18 0.29
CA ILE A 27 4.41 15.72 0.49
C ILE A 27 4.36 15.01 -0.86
N VAL A 28 3.53 15.51 -1.79
CA VAL A 28 3.40 14.94 -3.15
C VAL A 28 4.74 14.94 -3.87
N GLN A 29 5.54 15.98 -3.73
CA GLN A 29 6.86 16.08 -4.35
C GLN A 29 7.94 15.37 -3.53
N GLY A 30 8.01 15.59 -2.24
CA GLY A 30 9.15 15.17 -1.42
C GLY A 30 9.09 13.73 -0.91
N LEU A 31 7.91 13.22 -0.56
CA LEU A 31 7.82 11.88 0.02
C LEU A 31 8.24 10.77 -0.96
N PRO A 32 7.89 10.81 -2.26
CA PRO A 32 8.37 9.81 -3.22
C PRO A 32 9.89 9.79 -3.40
N ASP A 33 10.53 10.94 -3.38
CA ASP A 33 11.99 11.05 -3.51
C ASP A 33 12.67 10.48 -2.24
N ARG A 34 12.23 10.89 -1.05
CA ARG A 34 12.71 10.32 0.23
C ARG A 34 12.48 8.81 0.35
N LEU A 35 11.34 8.32 -0.17
CA LEU A 35 11.07 6.88 -0.20
C LEU A 35 12.02 6.14 -1.13
N ALA A 36 12.36 6.72 -2.27
CA ALA A 36 13.30 6.11 -3.21
C ALA A 36 14.69 5.96 -2.57
N ASP A 37 15.20 7.02 -1.91
CA ASP A 37 16.47 7.00 -1.20
C ASP A 37 16.46 6.02 -0.02
N TRP A 38 15.37 5.97 0.73
CA TRP A 38 15.22 5.01 1.83
C TRP A 38 15.33 3.55 1.38
N LEU A 39 14.90 3.26 0.15
CA LEU A 39 14.83 1.90 -0.39
C LEU A 39 16.07 1.49 -1.16
N ASP A 40 16.78 2.42 -1.78
CA ASP A 40 17.93 2.09 -2.60
C ASP A 40 19.21 1.87 -1.77
N ALA A 41 20.32 1.57 -2.39
CA ALA A 41 21.52 1.11 -1.70
C ALA A 41 22.67 2.11 -1.79
N ASP A 42 22.43 3.29 -2.38
CA ASP A 42 23.48 4.31 -2.46
C ASP A 42 23.21 5.48 -1.50
N GLN A 43 23.96 6.54 -1.58
CA GLN A 43 23.88 7.71 -0.69
C GLN A 43 23.72 8.99 -1.51
N ASN A 44 23.16 8.87 -2.72
CA ASN A 44 22.94 9.99 -3.62
C ASN A 44 21.47 10.39 -3.61
N PRO A 45 21.11 11.56 -3.03
CA PRO A 45 19.71 11.97 -2.96
C PRO A 45 19.02 12.01 -4.33
N GLN A 46 17.81 11.49 -4.40
CA GLN A 46 16.96 11.54 -5.58
C GLN A 46 16.22 12.87 -5.63
N GLY A 47 16.30 13.55 -6.77
CA GLY A 47 15.63 14.83 -6.97
C GLY A 47 16.09 15.92 -5.99
N GLU A 48 15.26 16.94 -5.81
CA GLU A 48 15.56 18.09 -4.94
C GLU A 48 15.17 17.84 -3.47
N GLN A 49 14.31 16.85 -3.20
CA GLN A 49 13.75 16.59 -1.88
C GLN A 49 14.08 15.20 -1.32
N GLY A 50 15.02 14.51 -1.96
CA GLY A 50 15.58 13.27 -1.46
C GLY A 50 16.30 13.45 -0.11
N ALA A 51 16.43 12.36 0.64
CA ALA A 51 17.03 12.38 1.95
C ALA A 51 17.86 11.11 2.21
N GLU A 52 19.09 11.32 2.60
CA GLU A 52 20.05 10.28 2.93
C GLU A 52 20.56 10.42 4.38
N ASP A 53 21.52 9.61 4.77
CA ASP A 53 22.09 9.59 6.14
C ASP A 53 22.42 10.97 6.69
N ASN A 54 22.98 11.87 5.87
CA ASN A 54 23.36 13.23 6.28
C ASN A 54 22.17 14.07 6.80
N GLN A 55 20.97 13.76 6.35
CA GLN A 55 19.75 14.46 6.78
C GLN A 55 19.09 13.77 7.98
N TYR A 56 19.07 12.43 8.00
CA TYR A 56 18.47 11.67 9.10
C TYR A 56 19.33 11.67 10.36
N LEU A 57 20.63 11.88 10.25
CA LEU A 57 21.54 12.05 11.39
C LEU A 57 21.35 13.39 12.14
N LEU A 58 20.61 14.34 11.54
CA LEU A 58 20.23 15.61 12.18
C LEU A 58 18.93 15.51 13.00
N GLU A 59 18.21 14.39 12.90
CA GLU A 59 16.96 14.19 13.65
C GLU A 59 17.23 13.86 15.13
N ALA A 60 16.20 13.97 15.96
CA ALA A 60 16.26 13.62 17.38
C ALA A 60 15.18 12.58 17.75
N PRO A 61 15.52 11.32 17.97
CA PRO A 61 16.87 10.72 17.93
C PRO A 61 17.43 10.61 16.52
N ALA A 62 18.76 10.67 16.37
CA ALA A 62 19.44 10.49 15.10
C ALA A 62 19.31 9.03 14.59
N TYR A 63 19.08 8.85 13.29
CA TYR A 63 19.01 7.54 12.64
C TYR A 63 19.61 7.61 11.23
N ARG A 64 19.63 6.49 10.53
CA ARG A 64 20.15 6.38 9.15
C ARG A 64 19.07 5.86 8.21
N ALA A 65 19.22 6.13 6.92
CA ALA A 65 18.43 5.51 5.89
C ALA A 65 18.56 3.97 5.97
N ALA A 66 17.46 3.26 5.77
CA ALA A 66 17.47 1.80 5.90
C ALA A 66 18.17 1.09 4.74
N ASN A 67 18.23 1.70 3.57
CA ASN A 67 18.81 1.19 2.33
C ASN A 67 18.34 -0.24 1.99
N ARG A 68 17.07 -0.51 2.28
CA ARG A 68 16.40 -1.80 2.08
C ARG A 68 14.89 -1.61 1.92
N SER A 69 14.22 -2.65 1.42
CA SER A 69 12.74 -2.68 1.42
C SER A 69 12.19 -2.55 2.84
N PHE A 70 11.05 -1.89 2.97
CA PHE A 70 10.28 -1.84 4.19
C PHE A 70 9.97 -3.24 4.71
N LYS A 71 10.08 -3.41 6.01
CA LYS A 71 9.55 -4.58 6.72
C LYS A 71 8.13 -4.32 7.19
N ASP A 72 7.84 -3.08 7.51
CA ASP A 72 6.53 -2.63 7.95
C ASP A 72 6.20 -1.25 7.39
N VAL A 73 4.93 -0.99 7.13
CA VAL A 73 4.46 0.28 6.58
C VAL A 73 4.68 1.46 7.54
N SER A 74 4.81 1.20 8.84
CA SER A 74 5.09 2.22 9.85
C SER A 74 6.45 2.92 9.66
N GLU A 75 7.38 2.30 8.92
CA GLU A 75 8.65 2.93 8.55
C GLU A 75 8.45 4.23 7.74
N LEU A 76 7.29 4.43 7.10
CA LEU A 76 6.94 5.70 6.44
C LEU A 76 6.99 6.90 7.40
N ARG A 77 6.77 6.71 8.69
CA ARG A 77 6.89 7.77 9.70
C ARG A 77 8.31 8.32 9.81
N LEU A 78 9.31 7.52 9.48
CA LEU A 78 10.73 7.92 9.48
C LEU A 78 11.07 8.82 8.27
N LEU A 79 10.19 8.94 7.29
CA LEU A 79 10.38 9.80 6.11
C LEU A 79 9.83 11.23 6.30
N LYS A 80 9.85 11.76 7.53
CA LYS A 80 9.35 13.12 7.86
C LYS A 80 7.87 13.33 7.50
N LEU A 81 7.07 12.28 7.67
CA LEU A 81 5.63 12.31 7.44
C LEU A 81 4.91 12.60 8.78
N SER A 82 3.99 13.57 8.79
CA SER A 82 3.18 13.82 9.97
C SER A 82 2.28 12.62 10.29
N GLU A 83 1.90 12.45 11.55
CA GLU A 83 0.99 11.36 11.95
C GLU A 83 -0.36 11.47 11.25
N ALA A 84 -0.86 12.68 11.00
CA ALA A 84 -2.11 12.89 10.27
C ALA A 84 -1.99 12.44 8.80
N ASP A 85 -0.89 12.79 8.13
CA ASP A 85 -0.63 12.40 6.74
C ASP A 85 -0.35 10.90 6.63
N TYR A 86 0.37 10.32 7.59
CA TYR A 86 0.58 8.88 7.69
C TYR A 86 -0.75 8.13 7.78
N ARG A 87 -1.64 8.52 8.70
CA ARG A 87 -2.97 7.89 8.86
C ARG A 87 -3.83 8.02 7.62
N ARG A 88 -3.73 9.14 6.90
CA ARG A 88 -4.43 9.35 5.64
C ARG A 88 -3.94 8.42 4.54
N LEU A 89 -2.63 8.15 4.49
CA LEU A 89 -2.00 7.29 3.49
C LEU A 89 -2.17 5.79 3.80
N LEU A 90 -2.19 5.43 5.09
CA LEU A 90 -2.15 4.04 5.57
C LEU A 90 -3.16 3.08 4.90
N PRO A 91 -4.43 3.45 4.62
CA PRO A 91 -5.39 2.56 3.95
C PRO A 91 -5.03 2.17 2.51
N PHE A 92 -4.09 2.87 1.89
CA PHE A 92 -3.77 2.76 0.46
C PHE A 92 -2.41 2.12 0.17
N VAL A 93 -1.63 1.83 1.22
CA VAL A 93 -0.26 1.32 1.09
C VAL A 93 -0.03 0.09 1.96
N SER A 94 0.92 -0.74 1.55
CA SER A 94 1.32 -1.94 2.29
C SER A 94 2.77 -2.28 2.01
N ALA A 95 3.49 -2.80 3.02
CA ALA A 95 4.85 -3.30 2.86
C ALA A 95 4.81 -4.75 2.37
N LEU A 96 4.88 -4.95 1.07
CA LEU A 96 4.86 -6.25 0.40
C LEU A 96 6.15 -6.47 -0.41
N PRO A 97 6.48 -7.72 -0.77
CA PRO A 97 7.57 -8.00 -1.70
C PRO A 97 7.39 -7.27 -3.03
N GLU A 98 8.52 -6.89 -3.65
CA GLU A 98 8.53 -6.08 -4.88
C GLU A 98 7.78 -6.73 -6.06
N ASP A 99 7.69 -8.05 -6.08
CA ASP A 99 7.00 -8.84 -7.10
C ASP A 99 5.50 -9.04 -6.82
N ALA A 100 4.98 -8.49 -5.72
CA ALA A 100 3.57 -8.58 -5.40
C ALA A 100 2.74 -7.76 -6.41
N PRO A 101 1.86 -8.39 -7.21
CA PRO A 101 1.03 -7.65 -8.15
C PRO A 101 -0.12 -6.94 -7.42
N LEU A 102 -0.56 -5.83 -7.96
CA LEU A 102 -1.78 -5.15 -7.52
C LEU A 102 -3.00 -6.04 -7.81
N ASN A 103 -3.79 -6.35 -6.80
CA ASN A 103 -5.06 -7.04 -7.01
C ASN A 103 -6.16 -6.03 -7.39
N VAL A 104 -6.54 -6.02 -8.66
CA VAL A 104 -7.54 -5.07 -9.18
C VAL A 104 -8.94 -5.31 -8.62
N ASN A 105 -9.22 -6.50 -8.11
CA ASN A 105 -10.52 -6.82 -7.49
C ASN A 105 -10.66 -6.31 -6.06
N THR A 106 -9.56 -5.89 -5.40
CA THR A 106 -9.59 -5.36 -4.03
C THR A 106 -8.98 -3.97 -3.90
N ALA A 107 -8.30 -3.48 -4.94
CA ALA A 107 -7.75 -2.14 -4.93
C ALA A 107 -8.86 -1.08 -4.84
N SER A 108 -8.64 -0.05 -4.03
CA SER A 108 -9.57 1.08 -3.91
C SER A 108 -9.51 1.99 -5.13
N ALA A 109 -10.56 2.77 -5.37
CA ALA A 109 -10.62 3.70 -6.51
C ALA A 109 -9.40 4.66 -6.57
N PRO A 110 -8.93 5.31 -5.49
CA PRO A 110 -7.73 6.13 -5.53
C PRO A 110 -6.47 5.38 -5.99
N VAL A 111 -6.31 4.12 -5.56
CA VAL A 111 -5.18 3.29 -5.99
C VAL A 111 -5.28 2.95 -7.48
N LEU A 112 -6.46 2.57 -7.96
CA LEU A 112 -6.70 2.31 -9.38
C LEU A 112 -6.44 3.55 -10.23
N ALA A 113 -6.94 4.71 -9.82
CA ALA A 113 -6.72 6.00 -10.50
C ALA A 113 -5.22 6.30 -10.65
N ALA A 114 -4.47 6.17 -9.55
CA ALA A 114 -3.03 6.47 -9.54
C ALA A 114 -2.21 5.48 -10.38
N MET A 115 -2.56 4.19 -10.33
CA MET A 115 -1.80 3.12 -10.99
C MET A 115 -2.06 3.07 -12.49
N PHE A 116 -3.31 3.25 -12.94
CA PHE A 116 -3.70 3.14 -14.35
C PHE A 116 -3.87 4.49 -15.06
N GLU A 117 -3.54 5.60 -14.40
CA GLU A 117 -3.62 6.96 -14.96
C GLU A 117 -5.02 7.32 -15.49
N ILE A 118 -6.03 6.98 -14.69
CA ILE A 118 -7.44 7.24 -15.00
C ILE A 118 -8.01 8.27 -14.03
N ASP A 119 -9.09 8.93 -14.43
CA ASP A 119 -9.77 9.86 -13.54
C ASP A 119 -10.55 9.15 -12.42
N PRO A 120 -10.90 9.85 -11.33
CA PRO A 120 -11.59 9.25 -10.18
C PRO A 120 -12.91 8.58 -10.56
N GLY A 121 -13.70 9.14 -11.48
CA GLY A 121 -14.98 8.58 -11.92
C GLY A 121 -14.77 7.27 -12.69
N GLN A 122 -13.74 7.20 -13.55
CA GLN A 122 -13.35 5.95 -14.22
C GLN A 122 -12.92 4.89 -13.22
N ALA A 123 -12.18 5.27 -12.17
CA ALA A 123 -11.74 4.34 -11.13
C ALA A 123 -12.93 3.80 -10.32
N GLU A 124 -13.91 4.63 -9.99
CA GLU A 124 -15.15 4.20 -9.36
C GLU A 124 -15.96 3.27 -10.27
N ASN A 125 -16.02 3.54 -11.57
CA ASN A 125 -16.64 2.66 -12.55
C ASN A 125 -16.02 1.24 -12.53
N ILE A 126 -14.69 1.13 -12.39
CA ILE A 126 -14.00 -0.16 -12.24
C ILE A 126 -14.43 -0.85 -10.93
N VAL A 127 -14.53 -0.09 -9.84
CA VAL A 127 -14.95 -0.64 -8.54
C VAL A 127 -16.37 -1.19 -8.62
N ASP A 128 -17.28 -0.48 -9.29
CA ASP A 128 -18.67 -0.92 -9.49
C ASP A 128 -18.77 -2.11 -10.44
N ALA A 129 -18.03 -2.09 -11.56
CA ALA A 129 -18.05 -3.14 -12.56
C ALA A 129 -17.55 -4.49 -12.05
N ARG A 130 -16.60 -4.51 -11.11
CA ARG A 130 -16.13 -5.78 -10.50
C ARG A 130 -17.21 -6.46 -9.63
N GLY A 131 -18.19 -5.70 -9.09
CA GLY A 131 -19.29 -6.21 -8.30
C GLY A 131 -18.84 -7.18 -7.19
N ARG A 132 -19.66 -8.21 -6.92
CA ARG A 132 -19.32 -9.28 -5.96
C ARG A 132 -18.43 -10.35 -6.54
N GLU A 133 -18.55 -10.65 -7.83
CA GLU A 133 -17.81 -11.74 -8.50
C GLU A 133 -16.37 -11.35 -8.84
N GLY A 134 -16.08 -10.07 -9.01
CA GLY A 134 -14.79 -9.57 -9.46
C GLY A 134 -14.52 -9.89 -10.93
N PHE A 135 -13.46 -9.29 -11.48
CA PHE A 135 -12.93 -9.67 -12.80
C PHE A 135 -12.36 -11.08 -12.70
N GLN A 136 -12.78 -11.96 -13.64
CA GLN A 136 -12.40 -13.38 -13.62
C GLN A 136 -11.02 -13.62 -14.23
N SER A 137 -10.55 -12.73 -15.09
CA SER A 137 -9.25 -12.83 -15.75
C SER A 137 -8.61 -11.46 -15.94
N LYS A 138 -7.30 -11.44 -16.23
CA LYS A 138 -6.61 -10.21 -16.63
C LYS A 138 -7.19 -9.61 -17.91
N ASP A 139 -7.60 -10.45 -18.85
CA ASP A 139 -8.18 -10.01 -20.11
C ASP A 139 -9.53 -9.33 -19.91
N ASP A 140 -10.32 -9.83 -18.99
CA ASP A 140 -11.60 -9.24 -18.59
C ASP A 140 -11.40 -7.82 -18.05
N PHE A 141 -10.50 -7.66 -17.09
CA PHE A 141 -10.10 -6.33 -16.58
C PHE A 141 -9.53 -5.42 -17.68
N THR A 142 -8.64 -5.96 -18.53
CA THR A 142 -8.00 -5.16 -19.60
C THR A 142 -9.02 -4.65 -20.62
N LYS A 143 -10.00 -5.49 -21.00
CA LYS A 143 -11.10 -5.08 -21.90
C LYS A 143 -11.89 -3.93 -21.28
N HIS A 144 -12.25 -4.04 -20.00
CA HIS A 144 -12.98 -2.99 -19.29
C HIS A 144 -12.18 -1.68 -19.23
N LEU A 145 -10.89 -1.75 -18.87
CA LEU A 145 -10.01 -0.58 -18.82
C LEU A 145 -9.86 0.08 -20.20
N THR A 146 -9.79 -0.70 -21.28
CA THR A 146 -9.72 -0.21 -22.65
C THR A 146 -11.00 0.50 -23.08
N GLN A 147 -12.17 0.01 -22.66
CA GLN A 147 -13.46 0.66 -22.88
C GLN A 147 -13.53 2.05 -22.21
N LEU A 148 -12.83 2.25 -21.11
CA LEU A 148 -12.66 3.55 -20.44
C LEU A 148 -11.60 4.44 -21.11
N GLY A 149 -11.01 4.00 -22.23
CA GLY A 149 -10.00 4.77 -22.98
C GLY A 149 -8.59 4.70 -22.38
N SER A 150 -8.33 3.80 -21.42
CA SER A 150 -7.04 3.68 -20.77
C SER A 150 -6.34 2.35 -21.09
N LYS A 151 -5.08 2.22 -20.64
CA LYS A 151 -4.20 1.07 -20.85
C LYS A 151 -3.57 0.63 -19.54
N THR A 152 -3.19 -0.63 -19.48
CA THR A 152 -2.52 -1.19 -18.29
C THR A 152 -1.09 -0.66 -18.06
N GLY A 153 -0.45 -0.12 -19.10
CA GLY A 153 0.93 0.38 -19.01
C GLY A 153 1.89 -0.67 -18.45
N ASN A 154 2.83 -0.21 -17.62
CA ASN A 154 3.84 -1.06 -16.95
C ASN A 154 3.39 -1.53 -15.54
N VAL A 155 2.09 -1.49 -15.24
CA VAL A 155 1.57 -1.92 -13.94
C VAL A 155 1.59 -3.43 -13.82
N SER A 156 2.22 -3.96 -12.76
CA SER A 156 2.09 -5.37 -12.40
C SER A 156 0.79 -5.58 -11.65
N TYR A 157 -0.19 -6.26 -12.25
CA TYR A 157 -1.51 -6.49 -11.65
C TYR A 157 -1.97 -7.94 -11.81
N ALA A 158 -2.96 -8.31 -11.00
CA ALA A 158 -3.63 -9.60 -11.01
C ALA A 158 -5.09 -9.43 -10.59
N VAL A 159 -5.92 -10.45 -10.85
CA VAL A 159 -7.31 -10.52 -10.39
C VAL A 159 -7.47 -11.25 -9.05
N GLY A 160 -6.38 -11.60 -8.42
CA GLY A 160 -6.33 -12.24 -7.11
C GLY A 160 -5.05 -11.91 -6.36
N THR A 161 -4.97 -12.31 -5.10
CA THR A 161 -3.81 -12.09 -4.25
C THR A 161 -3.28 -13.37 -3.61
N ARG A 162 -2.01 -13.36 -3.22
CA ARG A 162 -1.40 -14.35 -2.34
C ARG A 162 -1.05 -13.76 -0.96
N TYR A 163 -1.34 -12.48 -0.75
CA TYR A 163 -1.03 -11.77 0.48
C TYR A 163 -2.32 -11.38 1.18
N PHE A 164 -2.40 -11.66 2.46
CA PHE A 164 -3.59 -11.41 3.28
C PHE A 164 -3.20 -10.78 4.59
N GLN A 165 -3.98 -9.83 5.05
CA GLN A 165 -3.91 -9.34 6.42
C GLN A 165 -5.07 -9.97 7.20
N VAL A 166 -4.75 -10.60 8.32
CA VAL A 166 -5.73 -11.16 9.25
C VAL A 166 -5.66 -10.36 10.53
N ILE A 167 -6.79 -9.78 10.90
CA ILE A 167 -6.96 -9.06 12.16
C ILE A 167 -7.77 -9.96 13.08
N SER A 168 -7.14 -10.39 14.17
CA SER A 168 -7.78 -11.18 15.22
C SER A 168 -8.00 -10.31 16.44
N GLU A 169 -9.24 -10.19 16.87
CA GLU A 169 -9.62 -9.43 18.06
C GLU A 169 -10.17 -10.38 19.12
N VAL A 170 -9.66 -10.25 20.34
CA VAL A 170 -10.13 -10.98 21.51
C VAL A 170 -10.51 -9.98 22.58
N SER A 171 -11.72 -10.09 23.10
CA SER A 171 -12.23 -9.29 24.20
C SER A 171 -12.56 -10.20 25.40
N LEU A 172 -12.09 -9.82 26.58
CA LEU A 172 -12.37 -10.50 27.85
C LEU A 172 -12.71 -9.45 28.92
N GLY A 173 -13.97 -9.32 29.24
CA GLY A 173 -14.46 -8.24 30.07
C GLY A 173 -14.17 -6.87 29.41
N ASP A 174 -13.46 -6.02 30.13
CA ASP A 174 -13.02 -4.69 29.70
C ASP A 174 -11.68 -4.67 28.93
N ARG A 175 -11.03 -5.83 28.81
CA ARG A 175 -9.77 -5.98 28.11
C ARG A 175 -9.97 -6.41 26.68
N ARG A 176 -9.27 -5.72 25.77
CA ARG A 176 -9.25 -5.99 24.34
C ARG A 176 -7.83 -6.17 23.86
N GLN A 177 -7.57 -7.23 23.09
CA GLN A 177 -6.29 -7.50 22.45
C GLN A 177 -6.50 -7.68 20.96
N VAL A 178 -5.68 -7.02 20.16
CA VAL A 178 -5.69 -7.13 18.69
C VAL A 178 -4.37 -7.74 18.23
N LEU A 179 -4.45 -8.73 17.36
CA LEU A 179 -3.32 -9.31 16.64
C LEU A 179 -3.52 -9.09 15.14
N VAL A 180 -2.60 -8.38 14.52
CA VAL A 180 -2.54 -8.24 13.07
C VAL A 180 -1.48 -9.17 12.52
N SER A 181 -1.86 -10.05 11.60
CA SER A 181 -0.96 -11.01 10.96
C SER A 181 -0.94 -10.79 9.44
N THR A 182 0.25 -10.60 8.87
CA THR A 182 0.45 -10.61 7.42
C THR A 182 0.82 -12.02 6.98
N LEU A 183 0.02 -12.58 6.08
CA LEU A 183 0.14 -13.95 5.60
C LEU A 183 0.44 -13.99 4.11
N GLN A 184 1.25 -14.95 3.69
CA GLN A 184 1.50 -15.28 2.30
C GLN A 184 1.02 -16.71 2.00
N ARG A 185 0.20 -16.87 0.99
CA ARG A 185 -0.14 -18.18 0.40
C ARG A 185 0.90 -18.53 -0.67
N GLY A 186 1.67 -19.57 -0.43
CA GLY A 186 2.64 -20.10 -1.38
C GLY A 186 1.98 -20.71 -2.62
N LYS A 187 2.77 -20.95 -3.67
CA LYS A 187 2.31 -21.69 -4.87
C LYS A 187 1.91 -23.13 -4.55
N ASP A 188 2.49 -23.68 -3.50
CA ASP A 188 2.20 -25.01 -2.94
C ASP A 188 0.92 -25.03 -2.07
N GLY A 189 0.17 -23.92 -2.01
CA GLY A 189 -1.03 -23.76 -1.18
C GLY A 189 -0.75 -23.52 0.30
N LYS A 190 0.49 -23.66 0.77
CA LYS A 190 0.84 -23.46 2.18
C LYS A 190 0.79 -22.00 2.58
N ILE A 191 0.27 -21.75 3.78
CA ILE A 191 0.24 -20.42 4.38
C ILE A 191 1.50 -20.22 5.21
N ARG A 192 2.17 -19.09 5.00
CA ARG A 192 3.33 -18.65 5.78
C ARG A 192 3.02 -17.32 6.42
N VAL A 193 3.35 -17.19 7.70
CA VAL A 193 3.26 -15.92 8.42
C VAL A 193 4.50 -15.11 8.05
N MET A 194 4.29 -13.90 7.52
CA MET A 194 5.36 -12.96 7.18
C MET A 194 5.66 -12.01 8.33
N ALA A 195 4.61 -11.54 9.00
CA ALA A 195 4.72 -10.63 10.14
C ALA A 195 3.56 -10.83 11.10
N ARG A 196 3.78 -10.49 12.38
CA ARG A 196 2.76 -10.37 13.42
C ARG A 196 2.99 -9.11 14.21
N ASP A 197 1.92 -8.39 14.51
CA ASP A 197 1.94 -7.20 15.35
C ASP A 197 0.82 -7.27 16.38
N MET A 198 1.17 -7.13 17.66
CA MET A 198 0.25 -7.11 18.79
C MET A 198 0.11 -5.72 19.41
N GLY A 199 0.84 -4.71 18.90
CA GLY A 199 0.87 -3.34 19.43
C GLY A 199 -0.12 -2.38 18.80
N GLN A 200 -0.82 -2.80 17.78
CA GLN A 200 -1.63 -1.93 16.89
C GLN A 200 -3.06 -1.67 17.40
N GLY A 201 -3.27 -1.56 18.70
CA GLY A 201 -4.59 -1.25 19.27
C GLY A 201 -5.25 0.06 18.83
N GLY A 202 -4.63 0.80 17.92
CA GLY A 202 -5.10 2.07 17.38
C GLY A 202 -5.28 2.13 15.87
N LEU A 203 -5.04 1.05 15.13
CA LEU A 203 -5.36 1.06 13.71
C LEU A 203 -6.89 1.02 13.54
N PRO A 204 -7.47 1.88 12.66
CA PRO A 204 -8.83 1.69 12.25
C PRO A 204 -8.93 0.31 11.60
N ILE A 205 -9.67 -0.60 12.21
CA ILE A 205 -10.09 -1.83 11.55
C ILE A 205 -10.92 -1.35 10.35
N PRO A 206 -10.52 -1.67 9.11
CA PRO A 206 -11.39 -1.38 7.99
C PRO A 206 -12.76 -1.96 8.34
N SER A 207 -13.80 -1.14 8.38
CA SER A 207 -15.16 -1.64 8.47
C SER A 207 -15.39 -2.45 7.20
N THR A 208 -15.11 -3.74 7.26
CA THR A 208 -15.64 -4.68 6.28
C THR A 208 -17.16 -4.58 6.45
N GLY A 209 -17.82 -3.96 5.48
CA GLY A 209 -19.26 -3.95 5.43
C GLY A 209 -19.78 -5.40 5.58
N GLY A 210 -20.35 -5.71 6.72
CA GLY A 210 -20.85 -7.04 7.00
C GLY A 210 -20.81 -7.41 8.48
N ASP A 211 -21.55 -6.69 9.32
CA ASP A 211 -21.99 -7.23 10.62
C ASP A 211 -23.10 -8.30 10.46
N ASP A 212 -23.19 -8.96 9.31
CA ASP A 212 -24.26 -9.94 9.03
C ASP A 212 -24.11 -11.28 9.78
N TRP A 213 -22.96 -11.56 10.40
CA TRP A 213 -22.76 -12.79 11.18
C TRP A 213 -23.45 -12.78 12.56
N LYS A 214 -23.91 -11.61 13.06
CA LYS A 214 -24.61 -11.47 14.34
C LYS A 214 -26.11 -11.79 14.27
N LYS A 215 -26.65 -12.11 13.10
CA LYS A 215 -28.11 -12.31 12.91
C LYS A 215 -28.59 -13.76 13.05
N ASP A 216 -27.68 -14.74 13.18
CA ASP A 216 -28.07 -16.16 13.24
C ASP A 216 -28.14 -16.77 14.66
N GLU A 217 -28.04 -15.94 15.72
CA GLU A 217 -28.27 -16.41 17.09
C GLU A 217 -29.62 -15.89 17.61
N ARG A 218 -30.75 -16.43 17.09
CA ARG A 218 -32.07 -16.44 17.75
C ARG A 218 -32.86 -17.67 17.37
#